data_f4471a3f0c482afbb49b67862a8cb196
#
_entry.id   f4471a3f0c482afbb49b67862a8cb196
#
_cell.length_a   1.000
_cell.length_b   1.000
_cell.length_c   1.000
_cell.angle_alpha   90.00
_cell.angle_beta   90.00
_cell.angle_gamma   90.00
#
_symmetry.space_group_name_H-M   'P 1'
#
loop_
_entity.id
_entity.type
_entity.pdbx_description
1 polymer ?
#
loop_
_entity_poly.entity_id
_entity_poly.type
_entity_poly.pdbx_seq_one_letter_code
_entity_poly.pdbx_strand_id
1 'polypeptide(L)'
;IDYATDTQIADLVRLADVDLQAGALGIHEQPEYNIGVTLDEMLRHGDLAARYGVPLCLHLRYSEDLEPGTQEQAVAEAITVARRTGCAVHVEHINSTGGTGRMAEAIAQMEAGRAEGLALTACTYPYTYWATYARSTRFNDFQEKYDISYEDLQVAGETNRLDEAGWRRAHDENKLTAAFAMSDDDIDTALATPWVMVGSDAILHSHHNNHPRAAGCFSRVLGTYVRDRGVLGLAEALAKMTILPAQLLESRSPAMARRGRLRAGAVADVTVFDPSTIADRATIAKTWLESTGIHHVLVGGQVVRSSGVTDRSARPGIPILGDTA
;
A
#
# COMPACT_ATOMS: atom_id res chain seq x y z
N ILE A 1 -14.95 8.23 -21.11
CA ILE A 1 -15.05 7.49 -19.83
C ILE A 1 -16.27 6.57 -19.96
N ASP A 2 -16.05 5.27 -19.79
CA ASP A 2 -17.13 4.28 -19.77
C ASP A 2 -17.55 4.06 -18.31
N TYR A 3 -18.77 4.42 -17.98
CA TYR A 3 -19.37 4.18 -16.68
C TYR A 3 -20.06 2.81 -16.66
N ALA A 4 -19.95 2.08 -15.55
CA ALA A 4 -20.69 0.86 -15.36
C ALA A 4 -22.19 1.16 -15.26
N THR A 5 -23.01 0.34 -15.91
CA THR A 5 -24.47 0.39 -15.77
C THR A 5 -24.90 -0.20 -14.43
N ASP A 6 -26.10 0.14 -13.95
CA ASP A 6 -26.66 -0.45 -12.71
C ASP A 6 -26.63 -1.99 -12.69
N THR A 7 -26.88 -2.62 -13.84
CA THR A 7 -26.79 -4.08 -13.97
C THR A 7 -25.37 -4.59 -13.78
N GLN A 8 -24.38 -3.91 -14.38
CA GLN A 8 -22.97 -4.27 -14.23
C GLN A 8 -22.50 -4.06 -12.79
N ILE A 9 -22.86 -2.96 -12.14
CA ILE A 9 -22.53 -2.72 -10.73
C ILE A 9 -23.17 -3.80 -9.85
N ALA A 10 -24.45 -4.15 -10.09
CA ALA A 10 -25.10 -5.24 -9.34
C ALA A 10 -24.40 -6.59 -9.53
N ASP A 11 -23.89 -6.88 -10.73
CA ASP A 11 -23.11 -8.09 -11.01
C ASP A 11 -21.74 -8.07 -10.30
N LEU A 12 -21.05 -6.92 -10.26
CA LEU A 12 -19.78 -6.76 -9.51
C LEU A 12 -20.00 -6.99 -8.02
N VAL A 13 -21.04 -6.38 -7.44
CA VAL A 13 -21.41 -6.59 -6.03
C VAL A 13 -21.73 -8.06 -5.74
N ARG A 14 -22.45 -8.75 -6.63
CA ARG A 14 -22.75 -10.17 -6.51
C ARG A 14 -21.49 -11.04 -6.58
N LEU A 15 -20.54 -10.73 -7.44
CA LEU A 15 -19.27 -11.44 -7.53
C LEU A 15 -18.44 -11.23 -6.26
N ALA A 16 -18.33 -10.00 -5.78
CA ALA A 16 -17.66 -9.69 -4.53
C ALA A 16 -18.32 -10.42 -3.33
N ASP A 17 -19.65 -10.53 -3.30
CA ASP A 17 -20.38 -11.30 -2.28
C ASP A 17 -19.99 -12.79 -2.29
N VAL A 18 -19.86 -13.39 -3.48
CA VAL A 18 -19.40 -14.79 -3.63
C VAL A 18 -17.97 -14.96 -3.07
N ASP A 19 -17.07 -14.04 -3.38
CA ASP A 19 -15.69 -14.09 -2.90
C ASP A 19 -15.61 -13.87 -1.37
N LEU A 20 -16.42 -12.99 -0.82
CA LEU A 20 -16.52 -12.80 0.63
C LEU A 20 -17.08 -14.04 1.34
N GLN A 21 -18.07 -14.72 0.75
CA GLN A 21 -18.57 -16.01 1.26
C GLN A 21 -17.48 -17.09 1.23
N ALA A 22 -16.59 -17.06 0.24
CA ALA A 22 -15.44 -17.95 0.13
C ALA A 22 -14.27 -17.59 1.05
N GLY A 23 -14.37 -16.50 1.83
CA GLY A 23 -13.38 -16.12 2.82
C GLY A 23 -12.46 -14.96 2.40
N ALA A 24 -12.82 -14.15 1.42
CA ALA A 24 -12.10 -12.91 1.14
C ALA A 24 -12.09 -11.99 2.37
N LEU A 25 -10.97 -11.25 2.55
CA LEU A 25 -10.70 -10.43 3.74
C LEU A 25 -11.10 -8.96 3.59
N GLY A 26 -11.49 -8.54 2.39
CA GLY A 26 -11.87 -7.17 2.08
C GLY A 26 -12.28 -7.02 0.63
N ILE A 27 -12.70 -5.82 0.27
CA ILE A 27 -12.95 -5.38 -1.11
C ILE A 27 -11.92 -4.31 -1.44
N HIS A 28 -11.41 -4.32 -2.66
CA HIS A 28 -10.41 -3.36 -3.11
C HIS A 28 -10.89 -2.65 -4.39
N GLU A 29 -10.76 -1.32 -4.43
CA GLU A 29 -11.05 -0.49 -5.58
C GLU A 29 -9.92 0.47 -5.92
N GLN A 30 -9.77 0.79 -7.21
CA GLN A 30 -8.71 1.65 -7.74
C GLN A 30 -9.31 2.69 -8.71
N PRO A 31 -10.08 3.67 -8.23
CA PRO A 31 -10.74 4.64 -9.10
C PRO A 31 -9.79 5.54 -9.91
N GLU A 32 -8.53 5.74 -9.53
CA GLU A 32 -7.53 6.43 -10.36
C GLU A 32 -7.25 5.68 -11.67
N TYR A 33 -7.21 4.34 -11.61
CA TYR A 33 -6.97 3.50 -12.79
C TYR A 33 -8.27 3.17 -13.54
N ASN A 34 -9.39 3.18 -12.84
CA ASN A 34 -10.72 2.90 -13.36
C ASN A 34 -11.59 4.14 -13.22
N ILE A 35 -11.34 5.16 -14.05
CA ILE A 35 -11.94 6.49 -13.94
C ILE A 35 -13.49 6.45 -13.96
N GLY A 36 -14.08 5.41 -14.56
CA GLY A 36 -15.53 5.20 -14.60
C GLY A 36 -16.18 4.70 -13.32
N VAL A 37 -15.40 4.32 -12.29
CA VAL A 37 -15.94 3.96 -10.97
C VAL A 37 -16.65 5.16 -10.37
N THR A 38 -17.92 5.02 -10.00
CA THR A 38 -18.72 6.09 -9.42
C THR A 38 -18.78 6.00 -7.89
N LEU A 39 -19.13 7.10 -7.23
CA LEU A 39 -19.38 7.07 -5.78
C LEU A 39 -20.53 6.10 -5.43
N ASP A 40 -21.56 5.96 -6.29
CA ASP A 40 -22.65 5.00 -6.08
C ASP A 40 -22.13 3.54 -6.08
N GLU A 41 -21.23 3.21 -7.00
CA GLU A 41 -20.57 1.91 -7.04
C GLU A 41 -19.77 1.65 -5.75
N MET A 42 -18.93 2.61 -5.34
CA MET A 42 -18.16 2.54 -4.09
C MET A 42 -19.06 2.37 -2.86
N LEU A 43 -20.22 3.05 -2.82
CA LEU A 43 -21.18 2.91 -1.73
C LEU A 43 -21.83 1.52 -1.69
N ARG A 44 -22.17 0.93 -2.84
CA ARG A 44 -22.71 -0.45 -2.90
C ARG A 44 -21.68 -1.48 -2.43
N HIS A 45 -20.41 -1.31 -2.80
CA HIS A 45 -19.31 -2.15 -2.27
C HIS A 45 -19.06 -1.89 -0.78
N GLY A 46 -19.15 -0.63 -0.32
CA GLY A 46 -19.08 -0.27 1.09
C GLY A 46 -20.20 -0.90 1.93
N ASP A 47 -21.45 -0.90 1.45
CA ASP A 47 -22.58 -1.59 2.09
C ASP A 47 -22.34 -3.10 2.19
N LEU A 48 -21.77 -3.70 1.14
CA LEU A 48 -21.38 -5.10 1.15
C LEU A 48 -20.25 -5.36 2.16
N ALA A 49 -19.22 -4.53 2.18
CA ALA A 49 -18.10 -4.61 3.12
C ALA A 49 -18.60 -4.51 4.58
N ALA A 50 -19.50 -3.57 4.86
CA ALA A 50 -20.13 -3.41 6.18
C ALA A 50 -20.88 -4.67 6.63
N ARG A 51 -21.65 -5.31 5.75
CA ARG A 51 -22.38 -6.56 6.05
C ARG A 51 -21.47 -7.71 6.50
N TYR A 52 -20.28 -7.79 5.91
CA TYR A 52 -19.30 -8.83 6.25
C TYR A 52 -18.29 -8.40 7.33
N GLY A 53 -18.32 -7.14 7.78
CA GLY A 53 -17.34 -6.60 8.73
C GLY A 53 -15.92 -6.59 8.21
N VAL A 54 -15.75 -6.39 6.90
CA VAL A 54 -14.46 -6.31 6.21
C VAL A 54 -14.13 -4.87 5.80
N PRO A 55 -12.86 -4.50 5.59
CA PRO A 55 -12.51 -3.20 5.06
C PRO A 55 -12.84 -3.09 3.56
N LEU A 56 -13.21 -1.88 3.12
CA LEU A 56 -13.07 -1.42 1.75
C LEU A 56 -11.72 -0.72 1.64
N CYS A 57 -10.82 -1.25 0.82
CA CYS A 57 -9.49 -0.72 0.58
C CYS A 57 -9.50 0.14 -0.69
N LEU A 58 -8.97 1.35 -0.63
CA LEU A 58 -9.06 2.32 -1.70
C LEU A 58 -7.68 2.82 -2.13
N HIS A 59 -7.30 2.54 -3.37
CA HIS A 59 -6.38 3.39 -4.10
C HIS A 59 -7.17 4.63 -4.54
N LEU A 60 -6.93 5.78 -3.95
CA LEU A 60 -7.76 6.98 -4.12
C LEU A 60 -7.82 7.45 -5.58
N ARG A 61 -8.88 8.18 -5.93
CA ARG A 61 -9.17 8.63 -7.30
C ARG A 61 -8.18 9.65 -7.84
N TYR A 62 -7.75 10.60 -7.01
CA TYR A 62 -6.90 11.71 -7.43
C TYR A 62 -5.61 11.72 -6.62
N SER A 63 -4.49 11.86 -7.30
CA SER A 63 -3.15 12.02 -6.73
C SER A 63 -2.53 13.39 -7.03
N GLU A 64 -3.31 14.29 -7.61
CA GLU A 64 -2.97 15.66 -7.97
C GLU A 64 -4.18 16.59 -7.79
N ASP A 65 -3.96 17.90 -7.88
CA ASP A 65 -5.00 18.94 -7.75
C ASP A 65 -5.35 19.61 -9.11
N LEU A 66 -5.48 18.78 -10.15
CA LEU A 66 -5.92 19.18 -11.49
C LEU A 66 -7.28 18.57 -11.84
N GLU A 67 -8.03 19.24 -12.72
CA GLU A 67 -9.27 18.67 -13.25
C GLU A 67 -9.07 17.23 -13.76
N PRO A 68 -10.00 16.30 -13.51
CA PRO A 68 -11.39 16.53 -13.09
C PRO A 68 -11.63 16.55 -11.57
N GLY A 69 -10.63 16.58 -10.72
CA GLY A 69 -10.81 16.64 -9.27
C GLY A 69 -9.51 16.82 -8.51
N THR A 70 -9.60 16.88 -7.19
CA THR A 70 -8.50 17.18 -6.29
C THR A 70 -8.23 16.04 -5.30
N GLN A 71 -7.02 16.02 -4.74
CA GLN A 71 -6.65 15.10 -3.65
C GLN A 71 -7.58 15.25 -2.43
N GLU A 72 -7.98 16.47 -2.09
CA GLU A 72 -8.94 16.75 -1.02
C GLU A 72 -10.29 16.05 -1.29
N GLN A 73 -10.78 16.13 -2.53
CA GLN A 73 -12.02 15.46 -2.93
C GLN A 73 -11.88 13.93 -2.87
N ALA A 74 -10.73 13.37 -3.24
CA ALA A 74 -10.48 11.93 -3.17
C ALA A 74 -10.51 11.41 -1.72
N VAL A 75 -9.90 12.14 -0.78
CA VAL A 75 -9.97 11.81 0.66
C VAL A 75 -11.39 11.98 1.18
N ALA A 76 -12.10 13.04 0.78
CA ALA A 76 -13.50 13.28 1.15
C ALA A 76 -14.44 12.17 0.62
N GLU A 77 -14.18 11.63 -0.57
CA GLU A 77 -14.91 10.50 -1.16
C GLU A 77 -14.77 9.25 -0.26
N ALA A 78 -13.56 8.90 0.15
CA ALA A 78 -13.29 7.78 1.07
C ALA A 78 -14.00 7.96 2.43
N ILE A 79 -13.94 9.16 3.01
CA ILE A 79 -14.64 9.50 4.25
C ILE A 79 -16.16 9.40 4.06
N THR A 80 -16.68 9.85 2.92
CA THR A 80 -18.11 9.78 2.57
C THR A 80 -18.60 8.33 2.51
N VAL A 81 -17.80 7.44 1.92
CA VAL A 81 -18.11 6.01 1.90
C VAL A 81 -18.18 5.45 3.32
N ALA A 82 -17.16 5.68 4.15
CA ALA A 82 -17.17 5.22 5.55
C ALA A 82 -18.38 5.75 6.32
N ARG A 83 -18.71 7.05 6.15
CA ARG A 83 -19.82 7.71 6.87
C ARG A 83 -21.18 7.17 6.44
N ARG A 84 -21.40 6.91 5.16
CA ARG A 84 -22.70 6.50 4.63
C ARG A 84 -22.99 5.01 4.81
N THR A 85 -21.96 4.18 4.74
CA THR A 85 -22.11 2.71 4.79
C THR A 85 -21.77 2.11 6.15
N GLY A 86 -20.98 2.83 6.97
CA GLY A 86 -20.48 2.32 8.25
C GLY A 86 -19.36 1.28 8.10
N CYS A 87 -18.87 0.99 6.90
CA CYS A 87 -17.75 0.09 6.71
C CYS A 87 -16.42 0.72 7.18
N ALA A 88 -15.46 -0.12 7.54
CA ALA A 88 -14.09 0.32 7.67
C ALA A 88 -13.53 0.66 6.28
N VAL A 89 -12.88 1.83 6.15
CA VAL A 89 -12.18 2.23 4.92
C VAL A 89 -10.69 2.31 5.19
N HIS A 90 -9.90 1.63 4.36
CA HIS A 90 -8.45 1.67 4.37
C HIS A 90 -7.92 2.38 3.12
N VAL A 91 -7.28 3.54 3.31
CA VAL A 91 -6.63 4.28 2.21
C VAL A 91 -5.26 3.66 1.98
N GLU A 92 -5.06 3.10 0.79
CA GLU A 92 -3.80 2.48 0.41
C GLU A 92 -2.76 3.53 0.05
N HIS A 93 -1.47 3.27 0.39
CA HIS A 93 -0.29 4.07 0.04
C HIS A 93 -0.62 5.58 -0.11
N ILE A 94 -1.19 6.18 0.94
CA ILE A 94 -1.66 7.57 0.96
C ILE A 94 -0.61 8.58 0.46
N ASN A 95 0.68 8.25 0.65
CA ASN A 95 1.81 9.06 0.19
C ASN A 95 1.91 9.18 -1.34
N SER A 96 1.34 8.25 -2.09
CA SER A 96 1.35 8.28 -3.55
C SER A 96 -0.01 8.55 -4.19
N THR A 97 -1.00 8.90 -3.38
CA THR A 97 -2.35 9.27 -3.85
C THR A 97 -2.78 10.58 -3.18
N GLY A 98 -3.84 10.62 -2.39
CA GLY A 98 -4.42 11.82 -1.80
C GLY A 98 -3.51 12.65 -0.87
N GLY A 99 -2.31 12.18 -0.52
CA GLY A 99 -1.35 12.89 0.33
C GLY A 99 -0.08 13.37 -0.39
N THR A 100 0.05 13.14 -1.70
CA THR A 100 1.24 13.58 -2.45
C THR A 100 1.39 15.10 -2.41
N GLY A 101 2.48 15.62 -1.79
CA GLY A 101 2.71 17.04 -1.60
C GLY A 101 1.75 17.75 -0.61
N ARG A 102 0.81 17.02 0.01
CA ARG A 102 -0.23 17.54 0.92
C ARG A 102 -0.55 16.59 2.07
N MET A 103 0.44 15.86 2.55
CA MET A 103 0.23 14.81 3.54
C MET A 103 -0.41 15.33 4.84
N ALA A 104 0.01 16.48 5.32
CA ALA A 104 -0.53 17.03 6.56
C ALA A 104 -2.04 17.33 6.46
N GLU A 105 -2.50 17.88 5.32
CA GLU A 105 -3.91 18.16 5.07
C GLU A 105 -4.72 16.87 4.92
N ALA A 106 -4.20 15.88 4.18
CA ALA A 106 -4.86 14.58 4.02
C ALA A 106 -5.01 13.87 5.37
N ILE A 107 -3.97 13.85 6.20
CA ILE A 107 -4.02 13.31 7.56
C ILE A 107 -5.04 14.06 8.42
N ALA A 108 -5.02 15.39 8.42
CA ALA A 108 -5.97 16.20 9.21
C ALA A 108 -7.43 15.92 8.81
N GLN A 109 -7.70 15.78 7.51
CA GLN A 109 -9.02 15.47 7.00
C GLN A 109 -9.48 14.07 7.45
N MET A 110 -8.60 13.06 7.39
CA MET A 110 -8.91 11.73 7.90
C MET A 110 -9.08 11.72 9.43
N GLU A 111 -8.27 12.47 10.17
CA GLU A 111 -8.41 12.59 11.63
C GLU A 111 -9.74 13.22 12.04
N ALA A 112 -10.24 14.21 11.30
CA ALA A 112 -11.57 14.76 11.51
C ALA A 112 -12.65 13.67 11.36
N GLY A 113 -12.57 12.84 10.32
CA GLY A 113 -13.50 11.69 10.16
C GLY A 113 -13.36 10.65 11.29
N ARG A 114 -12.13 10.36 11.73
CA ARG A 114 -11.88 9.47 12.86
C ARG A 114 -12.47 10.02 14.18
N ALA A 115 -12.39 11.34 14.38
CA ALA A 115 -13.00 11.99 15.55
C ALA A 115 -14.54 11.89 15.56
N GLU A 116 -15.18 11.75 14.40
CA GLU A 116 -16.61 11.40 14.28
C GLU A 116 -16.91 9.93 14.64
N GLY A 117 -15.88 9.11 14.87
CA GLY A 117 -16.01 7.66 15.15
C GLY A 117 -15.96 6.77 13.90
N LEU A 118 -15.60 7.30 12.73
CA LEU A 118 -15.48 6.51 11.51
C LEU A 118 -14.24 5.60 11.58
N ALA A 119 -14.36 4.38 11.08
CA ALA A 119 -13.28 3.40 11.01
C ALA A 119 -12.40 3.66 9.79
N LEU A 120 -11.55 4.69 9.89
CA LEU A 120 -10.63 5.11 8.84
C LEU A 120 -9.20 4.73 9.20
N THR A 121 -8.49 4.10 8.28
CA THR A 121 -7.06 3.76 8.37
C THR A 121 -6.36 4.06 7.05
N ALA A 122 -5.03 4.13 7.07
CA ALA A 122 -4.22 4.26 5.85
C ALA A 122 -2.92 3.49 5.97
N CYS A 123 -2.25 3.27 4.85
CA CYS A 123 -0.85 2.85 4.84
C CYS A 123 0.03 3.76 3.97
N THR A 124 1.33 3.69 4.21
CA THR A 124 2.36 4.39 3.46
C THR A 124 3.55 3.47 3.23
N TYR A 125 4.38 3.76 2.24
CA TYR A 125 5.69 3.12 2.03
C TYR A 125 6.83 4.15 2.08
N PRO A 126 8.04 3.75 2.52
CA PRO A 126 9.12 4.68 2.84
C PRO A 126 9.97 5.07 1.62
N TYR A 127 9.35 5.48 0.52
CA TYR A 127 10.03 5.90 -0.72
C TYR A 127 9.38 7.15 -1.28
N THR A 128 10.20 8.07 -1.80
CA THR A 128 9.79 9.36 -2.38
C THR A 128 9.43 9.26 -3.86
N TYR A 129 9.16 8.07 -4.34
CA TYR A 129 8.73 7.79 -5.71
C TYR A 129 7.75 6.62 -5.75
N TRP A 130 6.76 6.77 -6.60
CA TRP A 130 5.83 5.70 -6.95
C TRP A 130 6.28 5.02 -8.25
N ALA A 131 5.72 3.87 -8.58
CA ALA A 131 5.93 3.21 -9.86
C ALA A 131 4.68 2.48 -10.33
N THR A 132 4.42 2.61 -11.63
CA THR A 132 3.38 1.86 -12.33
C THR A 132 3.82 1.62 -13.78
N TYR A 133 3.00 0.91 -14.55
CA TYR A 133 3.29 0.68 -15.96
C TYR A 133 3.17 1.98 -16.76
N ALA A 134 4.08 2.18 -17.71
CA ALA A 134 4.22 3.42 -18.47
C ALA A 134 2.96 3.82 -19.28
N ARG A 135 2.10 2.85 -19.63
CA ARG A 135 0.81 3.13 -20.28
C ARG A 135 -0.36 3.40 -19.32
N SER A 136 -0.09 3.45 -18.02
CA SER A 136 -1.09 3.83 -17.04
C SER A 136 -1.57 5.26 -17.27
N THR A 137 -2.86 5.49 -17.03
CA THR A 137 -3.47 6.83 -17.04
C THR A 137 -2.79 7.81 -16.09
N ARG A 138 -2.11 7.30 -15.07
CA ARG A 138 -1.35 8.09 -14.11
C ARG A 138 -0.21 8.88 -14.75
N PHE A 139 0.33 8.40 -15.87
CA PHE A 139 1.36 9.12 -16.63
C PHE A 139 0.80 10.11 -17.66
N ASN A 140 -0.54 10.19 -17.83
CA ASN A 140 -1.12 11.22 -18.68
C ASN A 140 -0.83 12.58 -18.07
N ASP A 141 -0.25 13.49 -18.86
CA ASP A 141 0.08 14.86 -18.45
C ASP A 141 0.92 14.94 -17.16
N PHE A 142 1.77 13.92 -16.89
CA PHE A 142 2.52 13.77 -15.65
C PHE A 142 3.42 14.97 -15.32
N GLN A 143 3.90 15.69 -16.35
CA GLN A 143 4.75 16.86 -16.17
C GLN A 143 3.98 17.99 -15.49
N GLU A 144 2.73 18.23 -15.91
CA GLU A 144 1.88 19.24 -15.31
C GLU A 144 1.31 18.76 -13.96
N LYS A 145 0.87 17.48 -13.88
CA LYS A 145 0.24 16.90 -12.69
C LYS A 145 1.14 16.88 -11.47
N TYR A 146 2.42 16.54 -11.66
CA TYR A 146 3.35 16.30 -10.57
C TYR A 146 4.50 17.31 -10.54
N ASP A 147 4.50 18.30 -11.43
CA ASP A 147 5.60 19.27 -11.61
C ASP A 147 6.97 18.59 -11.75
N ILE A 148 7.01 17.52 -12.58
CA ILE A 148 8.21 16.74 -12.84
C ILE A 148 8.53 16.71 -14.34
N SER A 149 9.76 16.32 -14.67
CA SER A 149 10.26 16.19 -16.03
C SER A 149 10.54 14.72 -16.40
N TYR A 150 11.00 14.46 -17.62
CA TYR A 150 11.48 13.13 -18.02
C TYR A 150 12.66 12.68 -17.15
N GLU A 151 13.51 13.61 -16.68
CA GLU A 151 14.67 13.32 -15.83
C GLU A 151 14.26 12.84 -14.41
N ASP A 152 12.99 13.00 -14.03
CA ASP A 152 12.43 12.47 -12.79
C ASP A 152 11.83 11.07 -12.96
N LEU A 153 11.96 10.50 -14.17
CA LEU A 153 11.49 9.14 -14.47
C LEU A 153 12.66 8.15 -14.58
N GLN A 154 12.44 6.92 -14.15
CA GLN A 154 13.42 5.83 -14.30
C GLN A 154 12.71 4.48 -14.47
N VAL A 155 13.12 3.71 -15.49
CA VAL A 155 12.63 2.34 -15.64
C VAL A 155 13.21 1.45 -14.55
N ALA A 156 12.37 0.65 -13.90
CA ALA A 156 12.81 -0.31 -12.89
C ALA A 156 13.76 -1.36 -13.52
N GLY A 157 14.92 -1.56 -12.90
CA GLY A 157 15.99 -2.42 -13.41
C GLY A 157 17.02 -1.68 -14.26
N GLU A 158 16.80 -0.43 -14.63
CA GLU A 158 17.74 0.40 -15.39
C GLU A 158 18.45 1.43 -14.48
N THR A 159 19.63 1.88 -14.92
CA THR A 159 20.49 2.76 -14.09
C THR A 159 20.28 4.25 -14.34
N ASN A 160 19.74 4.60 -15.51
CA ASN A 160 19.66 5.99 -15.95
C ASN A 160 18.25 6.55 -15.79
N ARG A 161 18.19 7.84 -15.48
CA ARG A 161 16.98 8.64 -15.65
C ARG A 161 16.64 8.75 -17.13
N LEU A 162 15.38 9.02 -17.43
CA LEU A 162 14.90 9.10 -18.80
C LEU A 162 15.07 10.51 -19.38
N ASP A 163 15.30 10.57 -20.67
CA ASP A 163 14.99 11.70 -21.53
C ASP A 163 13.66 11.43 -22.26
N GLU A 164 13.20 12.36 -23.06
CA GLU A 164 11.96 12.21 -23.84
C GLU A 164 11.98 10.95 -24.73
N ALA A 165 13.10 10.63 -25.36
CA ALA A 165 13.22 9.47 -26.23
C ALA A 165 13.18 8.16 -25.40
N GLY A 166 13.80 8.16 -24.23
CA GLY A 166 13.75 7.06 -23.26
C GLY A 166 12.34 6.82 -22.75
N TRP A 167 11.61 7.90 -22.42
CA TRP A 167 10.22 7.81 -22.00
C TRP A 167 9.32 7.22 -23.10
N ARG A 168 9.45 7.67 -24.34
CA ARG A 168 8.70 7.11 -25.47
C ARG A 168 8.93 5.60 -25.61
N ARG A 169 10.17 5.14 -25.52
CA ARG A 169 10.50 3.69 -25.54
C ARG A 169 9.87 2.95 -24.36
N ALA A 170 10.01 3.48 -23.14
CA ALA A 170 9.43 2.87 -21.95
C ALA A 170 7.89 2.76 -22.06
N HIS A 171 7.26 3.78 -22.61
CA HIS A 171 5.81 3.80 -22.87
C HIS A 171 5.42 2.76 -23.94
N ASP A 172 6.14 2.71 -25.08
CA ASP A 172 5.85 1.76 -26.16
C ASP A 172 6.02 0.30 -25.70
N GLU A 173 6.99 0.04 -24.84
CA GLU A 173 7.25 -1.27 -24.26
C GLU A 173 6.40 -1.55 -23.00
N ASN A 174 5.64 -0.57 -22.53
CA ASN A 174 4.85 -0.63 -21.30
C ASN A 174 5.65 -1.07 -20.07
N LYS A 175 6.84 -0.48 -19.87
CA LYS A 175 7.73 -0.84 -18.77
C LYS A 175 7.24 -0.28 -17.42
N LEU A 176 7.55 -0.99 -16.34
CA LEU A 176 7.36 -0.46 -14.99
C LEU A 176 8.33 0.71 -14.79
N THR A 177 7.78 1.90 -14.62
CA THR A 177 8.54 3.15 -14.53
C THR A 177 8.25 3.83 -13.20
N ALA A 178 9.31 4.23 -12.51
CA ALA A 178 9.23 5.03 -11.30
C ALA A 178 9.20 6.52 -11.65
N ALA A 179 8.37 7.28 -10.89
CA ALA A 179 8.30 8.73 -10.94
C ALA A 179 8.67 9.30 -9.58
N PHE A 180 9.69 10.15 -9.52
CA PHE A 180 10.22 10.77 -8.31
C PHE A 180 9.45 12.07 -8.05
N ALA A 181 8.23 11.92 -7.58
CA ALA A 181 7.23 12.99 -7.47
C ALA A 181 6.74 13.23 -6.03
N MET A 182 7.38 12.61 -5.02
CA MET A 182 6.97 12.74 -3.63
C MET A 182 8.10 13.30 -2.77
N SER A 183 7.75 13.98 -1.69
CA SER A 183 8.72 14.59 -0.78
C SER A 183 9.07 13.68 0.41
N ASP A 184 10.25 13.93 1.01
CA ASP A 184 10.61 13.30 2.29
C ASP A 184 9.68 13.74 3.42
N ASP A 185 9.20 14.98 3.40
CA ASP A 185 8.30 15.53 4.43
C ASP A 185 6.95 14.81 4.43
N ASP A 186 6.41 14.42 3.25
CA ASP A 186 5.20 13.62 3.16
C ASP A 186 5.39 12.25 3.80
N ILE A 187 6.53 11.61 3.54
CA ILE A 187 6.83 10.30 4.11
C ILE A 187 7.00 10.38 5.62
N ASP A 188 7.73 11.40 6.10
CA ASP A 188 7.93 11.63 7.54
C ASP A 188 6.60 11.86 8.25
N THR A 189 5.75 12.72 7.71
CA THR A 189 4.42 13.01 8.25
C THR A 189 3.55 11.77 8.32
N ALA A 190 3.51 10.97 7.25
CA ALA A 190 2.74 9.72 7.23
C ALA A 190 3.30 8.69 8.24
N LEU A 191 4.63 8.52 8.30
CA LEU A 191 5.26 7.58 9.23
C LEU A 191 5.13 8.02 10.70
N ALA A 192 5.16 9.32 10.98
CA ALA A 192 4.96 9.86 12.33
C ALA A 192 3.50 9.78 12.81
N THR A 193 2.53 9.61 11.90
CA THR A 193 1.11 9.52 12.27
C THR A 193 0.80 8.14 12.87
N PRO A 194 0.35 8.01 14.15
CA PRO A 194 0.32 6.74 14.88
C PRO A 194 -0.55 5.64 14.24
N TRP A 195 -1.64 5.99 13.58
CA TRP A 195 -2.62 5.07 13.00
C TRP A 195 -2.34 4.73 11.53
N VAL A 196 -1.40 5.39 10.88
CA VAL A 196 -0.96 5.05 9.52
C VAL A 196 -0.03 3.84 9.57
N MET A 197 -0.36 2.80 8.83
CA MET A 197 0.40 1.54 8.76
C MET A 197 1.52 1.64 7.73
N VAL A 198 2.41 0.66 7.71
CA VAL A 198 3.40 0.48 6.65
C VAL A 198 2.92 -0.62 5.71
N GLY A 199 2.65 -0.26 4.47
CA GLY A 199 2.38 -1.18 3.37
C GLY A 199 3.53 -1.14 2.37
N SER A 200 3.87 -2.25 1.74
CA SER A 200 4.99 -2.28 0.78
C SER A 200 4.60 -1.86 -0.61
N ASP A 201 3.33 -1.96 -0.98
CA ASP A 201 2.85 -1.78 -2.35
C ASP A 201 3.72 -2.54 -3.38
N ALA A 202 4.09 -3.79 -3.01
CA ALA A 202 5.05 -4.59 -3.74
C ALA A 202 4.46 -5.12 -5.06
N ILE A 203 5.15 -4.85 -6.17
CA ILE A 203 4.88 -5.47 -7.46
C ILE A 203 5.88 -6.59 -7.65
N LEU A 204 5.42 -7.84 -7.65
CA LEU A 204 6.27 -9.03 -7.74
C LEU A 204 6.32 -9.55 -9.17
N HIS A 205 7.21 -8.99 -9.97
CA HIS A 205 7.51 -9.46 -11.32
C HIS A 205 8.89 -10.11 -11.42
N SER A 206 9.41 -10.22 -12.63
CA SER A 206 10.78 -10.67 -12.88
C SER A 206 11.80 -9.72 -12.23
N HIS A 207 13.00 -10.22 -12.00
CA HIS A 207 14.11 -9.48 -11.37
C HIS A 207 14.47 -8.14 -12.03
N HIS A 208 14.04 -7.91 -13.25
CA HIS A 208 14.44 -6.73 -14.04
C HIS A 208 13.37 -5.62 -14.06
N ASN A 209 12.22 -5.83 -13.44
CA ASN A 209 11.10 -4.91 -13.54
C ASN A 209 10.29 -4.80 -12.24
N ASN A 210 10.97 -4.67 -11.10
CA ASN A 210 10.33 -4.48 -9.80
C ASN A 210 10.72 -3.14 -9.20
N HIS A 211 9.85 -2.58 -8.34
CA HIS A 211 10.21 -1.47 -7.48
C HIS A 211 11.02 -1.99 -6.27
N PRO A 212 12.07 -1.26 -5.77
CA PRO A 212 12.88 -1.68 -4.61
C PRO A 212 12.06 -1.87 -3.33
N ARG A 213 10.87 -1.26 -3.21
CA ARG A 213 9.95 -1.44 -2.07
C ARG A 213 9.52 -2.90 -1.86
N ALA A 214 9.55 -3.73 -2.92
CA ALA A 214 9.25 -5.14 -2.81
C ALA A 214 10.26 -5.91 -1.93
N ALA A 215 11.52 -5.49 -1.91
CA ALA A 215 12.59 -6.14 -1.15
C ALA A 215 13.03 -5.34 0.08
N GLY A 216 12.85 -4.02 0.09
CA GLY A 216 13.46 -3.12 1.06
C GLY A 216 12.52 -2.36 1.99
N CYS A 217 11.20 -2.34 1.73
CA CYS A 217 10.24 -1.47 2.41
C CYS A 217 10.40 -1.48 3.95
N PHE A 218 10.23 -2.61 4.57
CA PHE A 218 10.22 -2.73 6.04
C PHE A 218 11.60 -2.48 6.67
N SER A 219 12.65 -2.95 6.01
CA SER A 219 14.03 -2.71 6.46
C SER A 219 14.43 -1.25 6.33
N ARG A 220 13.92 -0.54 5.32
CA ARG A 220 14.13 0.90 5.15
C ARG A 220 13.46 1.71 6.26
N VAL A 221 12.23 1.33 6.67
CA VAL A 221 11.59 1.96 7.84
C VAL A 221 12.49 1.82 9.07
N LEU A 222 12.97 0.61 9.36
CA LEU A 222 13.79 0.35 10.55
C LEU A 222 15.18 0.99 10.48
N GLY A 223 15.84 0.92 9.34
CA GLY A 223 17.18 1.49 9.15
C GLY A 223 17.15 3.02 9.03
N THR A 224 16.45 3.51 8.01
CA THR A 224 16.49 4.93 7.66
C THR A 224 15.62 5.78 8.60
N TYR A 225 14.34 5.41 8.81
CA TYR A 225 13.41 6.29 9.51
C TYR A 225 13.43 6.13 11.04
N VAL A 226 13.72 4.93 11.53
CA VAL A 226 13.90 4.71 12.99
C VAL A 226 15.32 5.04 13.43
N ARG A 227 16.33 4.30 12.92
CA ARG A 227 17.71 4.41 13.42
C ARG A 227 18.39 5.71 12.99
N ASP A 228 18.38 6.02 11.69
CA ASP A 228 19.23 7.10 11.14
C ASP A 228 18.58 8.48 11.27
N ARG A 229 17.27 8.59 11.05
CA ARG A 229 16.54 9.86 11.07
C ARG A 229 15.72 10.10 12.34
N GLY A 230 15.36 9.05 13.09
CA GLY A 230 14.59 9.19 14.32
C GLY A 230 13.18 9.74 14.14
N VAL A 231 12.55 9.50 12.97
CA VAL A 231 11.19 9.99 12.65
C VAL A 231 10.15 9.34 13.56
N LEU A 232 10.33 8.06 13.90
CA LEU A 232 9.45 7.32 14.80
C LEU A 232 10.25 6.33 15.65
N GLY A 233 9.65 5.91 16.78
CA GLY A 233 10.27 4.93 17.69
C GLY A 233 10.22 3.50 17.12
N LEU A 234 11.18 2.66 17.55
CA LEU A 234 11.24 1.25 17.11
C LEU A 234 9.95 0.48 17.41
N ALA A 235 9.39 0.64 18.61
CA ALA A 235 8.17 -0.05 19.01
C ALA A 235 6.96 0.37 18.15
N GLU A 236 6.88 1.65 17.81
CA GLU A 236 5.84 2.20 16.93
C GLU A 236 6.01 1.67 15.51
N ALA A 237 7.21 1.69 14.95
CA ALA A 237 7.50 1.13 13.64
C ALA A 237 7.09 -0.35 13.55
N LEU A 238 7.44 -1.15 14.57
CA LEU A 238 7.03 -2.56 14.64
C LEU A 238 5.52 -2.71 14.70
N ALA A 239 4.81 -1.88 15.47
CA ALA A 239 3.35 -1.92 15.54
C ALA A 239 2.72 -1.65 14.18
N LYS A 240 3.21 -0.64 13.44
CA LYS A 240 2.72 -0.27 12.09
C LYS A 240 2.93 -1.38 11.04
N MET A 241 3.91 -2.25 11.24
CA MET A 241 4.25 -3.36 10.33
C MET A 241 3.68 -4.72 10.77
N THR A 242 3.07 -4.82 11.95
CA THR A 242 2.65 -6.11 12.51
C THR A 242 1.25 -6.06 13.11
N ILE A 243 1.09 -5.47 14.31
CA ILE A 243 -0.16 -5.55 15.05
C ILE A 243 -1.28 -4.72 14.42
N LEU A 244 -0.99 -3.52 13.88
CA LEU A 244 -2.01 -2.68 13.27
C LEU A 244 -2.63 -3.32 12.01
N PRO A 245 -1.86 -3.82 11.02
CA PRO A 245 -2.45 -4.55 9.89
C PRO A 245 -3.15 -5.85 10.31
N ALA A 246 -2.68 -6.54 11.38
CA ALA A 246 -3.39 -7.70 11.90
C ALA A 246 -4.76 -7.30 12.47
N GLN A 247 -4.83 -6.22 13.24
CA GLN A 247 -6.06 -5.70 13.84
C GLN A 247 -7.09 -5.25 12.80
N LEU A 248 -6.65 -4.71 11.67
CA LEU A 248 -7.55 -4.34 10.57
C LEU A 248 -8.37 -5.54 10.05
N LEU A 249 -7.80 -6.75 10.11
CA LEU A 249 -8.38 -7.95 9.52
C LEU A 249 -8.87 -8.98 10.57
N GLU A 250 -8.55 -8.80 11.86
CA GLU A 250 -8.82 -9.84 12.86
C GLU A 250 -10.31 -10.02 13.18
N SER A 251 -11.15 -9.02 12.93
CA SER A 251 -12.61 -9.14 13.07
C SER A 251 -13.18 -10.14 12.05
N ARG A 252 -12.57 -10.25 10.89
CA ARG A 252 -12.99 -11.14 9.81
C ARG A 252 -12.26 -12.47 9.82
N SER A 253 -11.01 -12.51 10.30
CA SER A 253 -10.17 -13.70 10.26
C SER A 253 -9.59 -14.00 11.65
N PRO A 254 -10.10 -15.05 12.35
CA PRO A 254 -9.51 -15.49 13.62
C PRO A 254 -8.02 -15.86 13.51
N ALA A 255 -7.56 -16.24 12.31
CA ALA A 255 -6.13 -16.48 12.05
C ALA A 255 -5.30 -15.20 12.21
N MET A 256 -5.85 -14.02 11.88
CA MET A 256 -5.19 -12.72 12.07
C MET A 256 -5.12 -12.30 13.54
N ALA A 257 -6.10 -12.67 14.37
CA ALA A 257 -6.06 -12.44 15.82
C ALA A 257 -4.91 -13.15 16.54
N ARG A 258 -4.24 -14.10 15.86
CA ARG A 258 -3.07 -14.84 16.35
C ARG A 258 -1.76 -14.40 15.69
N ARG A 259 -1.76 -13.33 14.87
CA ARG A 259 -0.59 -12.80 14.14
C ARG A 259 -0.24 -11.38 14.60
N GLY A 260 0.91 -10.87 14.19
CA GLY A 260 1.38 -9.54 14.52
C GLY A 260 1.74 -9.32 16.00
N ARG A 261 1.89 -10.38 16.80
CA ARG A 261 2.13 -10.30 18.26
C ARG A 261 3.00 -11.44 18.77
N LEU A 262 3.85 -11.14 19.76
CA LEU A 262 4.66 -12.12 20.46
C LEU A 262 4.00 -12.48 21.80
N ARG A 263 3.24 -13.59 21.81
CA ARG A 263 2.63 -14.15 23.01
C ARG A 263 2.45 -15.67 22.88
N ALA A 264 2.34 -16.37 23.98
CA ALA A 264 2.02 -17.80 23.97
C ALA A 264 0.71 -18.06 23.20
N GLY A 265 0.72 -19.06 22.32
CA GLY A 265 -0.43 -19.41 21.47
C GLY A 265 -0.57 -18.58 20.19
N ALA A 266 0.26 -17.55 19.98
CA ALA A 266 0.32 -16.86 18.69
C ALA A 266 1.03 -17.72 17.62
N VAL A 267 0.78 -17.39 16.34
CA VAL A 267 1.51 -18.02 15.23
C VAL A 267 2.97 -17.56 15.28
N ALA A 268 3.90 -18.48 15.10
CA ALA A 268 5.32 -18.20 15.15
C ALA A 268 5.83 -17.67 13.78
N ASP A 269 5.31 -16.52 13.37
CA ASP A 269 5.85 -15.70 12.29
C ASP A 269 6.79 -14.68 12.92
N VAL A 270 8.09 -14.94 12.89
CA VAL A 270 9.08 -14.18 13.66
C VAL A 270 10.23 -13.75 12.78
N THR A 271 10.57 -12.46 12.84
CA THR A 271 11.79 -11.91 12.25
C THR A 271 12.75 -11.51 13.36
N VAL A 272 13.98 -12.03 13.29
CA VAL A 272 15.09 -11.66 14.20
C VAL A 272 16.08 -10.82 13.42
N PHE A 273 16.28 -9.59 13.87
CA PHE A 273 17.15 -8.63 13.20
C PHE A 273 17.99 -7.84 14.20
N ASP A 274 19.08 -7.26 13.70
CA ASP A 274 19.92 -6.35 14.47
C ASP A 274 19.53 -4.90 14.12
N PRO A 275 18.98 -4.13 15.06
CA PRO A 275 18.56 -2.75 14.80
C PRO A 275 19.71 -1.81 14.43
N SER A 276 20.96 -2.16 14.79
CA SER A 276 22.15 -1.37 14.47
C SER A 276 22.62 -1.53 13.02
N THR A 277 22.27 -2.65 12.38
CA THR A 277 22.75 -2.99 11.04
C THR A 277 21.66 -3.23 10.01
N ILE A 278 20.38 -3.24 10.42
CA ILE A 278 19.27 -3.43 9.48
C ILE A 278 19.21 -2.27 8.47
N ALA A 279 19.16 -2.63 7.19
CA ALA A 279 19.04 -1.65 6.09
C ALA A 279 18.49 -2.31 4.83
N ASP A 280 17.75 -1.54 4.04
CA ASP A 280 17.45 -1.88 2.66
C ASP A 280 18.71 -1.73 1.80
N ARG A 281 18.79 -2.54 0.75
CA ARG A 281 19.87 -2.48 -0.23
C ARG A 281 19.35 -2.36 -1.66
N ALA A 282 18.06 -2.60 -1.83
CA ALA A 282 17.42 -2.51 -3.12
C ALA A 282 17.38 -1.06 -3.62
N THR A 283 17.63 -0.89 -4.91
CA THR A 283 17.59 0.39 -5.62
C THR A 283 16.73 0.21 -6.87
N ILE A 284 16.35 1.29 -7.55
CA ILE A 284 15.64 1.18 -8.83
C ILE A 284 16.43 0.33 -9.83
N ALA A 285 17.75 0.47 -9.86
CA ALA A 285 18.62 -0.30 -10.77
C ALA A 285 18.79 -1.77 -10.37
N LYS A 286 18.66 -2.07 -9.05
CA LYS A 286 18.85 -3.42 -8.49
C LYS A 286 17.74 -3.69 -7.49
N THR A 287 16.54 -3.88 -7.97
CA THR A 287 15.29 -3.92 -7.21
C THR A 287 15.12 -5.14 -6.30
N TRP A 288 15.91 -6.19 -6.50
CA TRP A 288 15.83 -7.49 -5.82
C TRP A 288 16.88 -7.74 -4.74
N LEU A 289 17.73 -6.75 -4.42
CA LEU A 289 18.77 -6.94 -3.41
C LEU A 289 18.13 -7.17 -2.03
N GLU A 290 18.49 -8.28 -1.41
CA GLU A 290 18.02 -8.61 -0.07
C GLU A 290 18.55 -7.59 0.95
N SER A 291 17.70 -7.24 1.93
CA SER A 291 18.05 -6.38 3.04
C SER A 291 19.16 -7.00 3.93
N THR A 292 19.97 -6.16 4.57
CA THR A 292 20.96 -6.58 5.56
C THR A 292 20.39 -6.53 6.99
N GLY A 293 21.12 -7.08 7.96
CA GLY A 293 20.76 -7.05 9.37
C GLY A 293 19.64 -8.01 9.79
N ILE A 294 19.07 -8.80 8.87
CA ILE A 294 18.07 -9.83 9.17
C ILE A 294 18.77 -11.17 9.35
N HIS A 295 18.77 -11.68 10.59
CA HIS A 295 19.45 -12.93 10.96
C HIS A 295 18.59 -14.16 10.72
N HIS A 296 17.35 -14.15 11.23
CA HIS A 296 16.44 -15.28 11.12
C HIS A 296 15.04 -14.82 10.73
N VAL A 297 14.35 -15.65 9.95
CA VAL A 297 12.92 -15.50 9.65
C VAL A 297 12.27 -16.86 9.81
N LEU A 298 11.19 -16.89 10.58
CA LEU A 298 10.34 -18.06 10.78
C LEU A 298 8.94 -17.74 10.23
N VAL A 299 8.34 -18.70 9.57
CA VAL A 299 6.94 -18.64 9.09
C VAL A 299 6.23 -19.88 9.62
N GLY A 300 5.19 -19.69 10.41
CA GLY A 300 4.49 -20.79 11.05
C GLY A 300 5.37 -21.67 11.95
N GLY A 301 6.48 -21.15 12.47
CA GLY A 301 7.48 -21.88 13.26
C GLY A 301 8.57 -22.57 12.44
N GLN A 302 8.44 -22.63 11.11
CA GLN A 302 9.50 -23.16 10.24
C GLN A 302 10.51 -22.06 9.89
N VAL A 303 11.79 -22.35 10.08
CA VAL A 303 12.89 -21.43 9.72
C VAL A 303 13.00 -21.38 8.19
N VAL A 304 12.85 -20.17 7.63
CA VAL A 304 13.01 -19.91 6.18
C VAL A 304 14.27 -19.09 5.88
N ARG A 305 14.84 -18.42 6.89
CA ARG A 305 16.14 -17.75 6.84
C ARG A 305 16.90 -17.99 8.13
N SER A 306 18.16 -18.35 8.01
CA SER A 306 19.05 -18.57 9.15
C SER A 306 20.43 -18.02 8.87
N SER A 307 21.00 -17.28 9.84
CA SER A 307 22.32 -16.65 9.73
C SER A 307 22.51 -15.84 8.41
N GLY A 308 21.45 -15.14 8.00
CA GLY A 308 21.46 -14.34 6.77
C GLY A 308 21.30 -15.14 5.46
N VAL A 309 21.12 -16.45 5.50
CA VAL A 309 20.92 -17.29 4.31
C VAL A 309 19.44 -17.71 4.21
N THR A 310 18.84 -17.46 3.06
CA THR A 310 17.44 -17.84 2.79
C THR A 310 17.36 -19.23 2.19
N ASP A 311 16.55 -20.11 2.78
CA ASP A 311 16.17 -21.40 2.17
C ASP A 311 15.10 -21.16 1.11
N ARG A 312 15.52 -21.17 -0.15
CA ARG A 312 14.64 -20.94 -1.30
C ARG A 312 13.75 -22.14 -1.64
N SER A 313 13.92 -23.27 -0.98
CA SER A 313 13.05 -24.44 -1.13
C SER A 313 11.89 -24.49 -0.13
N ALA A 314 12.00 -23.77 0.99
CA ALA A 314 10.97 -23.71 2.01
C ALA A 314 9.64 -23.11 1.50
N ARG A 315 8.52 -23.71 1.87
CA ARG A 315 7.17 -23.28 1.49
C ARG A 315 6.18 -23.40 2.66
N PRO A 316 6.47 -22.76 3.82
CA PRO A 316 5.62 -22.88 5.01
C PRO A 316 4.40 -21.96 5.00
N GLY A 317 4.27 -21.09 4.01
CA GLY A 317 3.13 -20.18 3.89
C GLY A 317 1.81 -20.93 3.75
N ILE A 318 0.79 -20.46 4.44
CA ILE A 318 -0.59 -20.95 4.35
C ILE A 318 -1.51 -19.81 3.93
N PRO A 319 -2.60 -20.08 3.19
CA PRO A 319 -3.61 -19.07 2.93
C PRO A 319 -4.28 -18.63 4.24
N ILE A 320 -4.57 -17.33 4.34
CA ILE A 320 -5.36 -16.76 5.43
C ILE A 320 -6.69 -16.33 4.83
N LEU A 321 -7.75 -16.93 5.34
CA LEU A 321 -9.11 -16.65 4.91
C LEU A 321 -9.91 -16.08 6.08
N GLY A 322 -10.96 -15.38 5.75
CA GLY A 322 -12.01 -14.98 6.69
C GLY A 322 -12.89 -16.18 7.06
N ASP A 323 -13.73 -16.00 8.06
CA ASP A 323 -14.75 -16.99 8.39
C ASP A 323 -15.68 -17.16 7.17
N THR A 324 -15.83 -18.40 6.73
CA THR A 324 -16.81 -18.75 5.71
C THR A 324 -18.20 -18.80 6.37
N ALA A 325 -19.15 -18.14 5.72
CA ALA A 325 -20.54 -18.09 6.20
C ALA A 325 -21.23 -19.46 6.13
#